data_361d822a3f5fc4cca46f5627873cf2f8
#
_entry.id   361d822a3f5fc4cca46f5627873cf2f8
#
_cell.length_a   1.000
_cell.length_b   1.000
_cell.length_c   1.000
_cell.angle_alpha   90.00
_cell.angle_beta   90.00
_cell.angle_gamma   90.00
#
_symmetry.space_group_name_H-M   'P 1'
#
loop_
_entity.id
_entity.type
_entity.pdbx_description
1 polymer ?
#
loop_
_entity_poly.entity_id
_entity_poly.type
_entity_poly.pdbx_seq_one_letter_code
_entity_poly.pdbx_strand_id
1 'polypeptide(L)'
;MMFPQQVCSYWADMELPWEYVWIEFDGLRVKESVELAGLSPEHPVYHSRSKELREKMMEEMLYIVHHPKESPLHILGHGFLFLDYLTRSMAPFRVGKNGKIQDFYMREALAFIEQNFQNDISVEDIAAQCGLNRSYFGTIFRQALGQTPQEFLIHYRMIKAAELLKMTQFSIQDIANAVGYSNPLHFSRAFKKVYGLSPRTWRNENQVARN
;
A
#
# COMPACT_ATOMS: atom_id res chain seq x y z
N MET A 1 -13.19 -12.86 5.10
CA MET A 1 -11.82 -12.57 5.55
C MET A 1 -11.86 -12.11 7.00
N MET A 2 -10.88 -12.45 7.81
CA MET A 2 -10.71 -11.94 9.18
C MET A 2 -9.62 -10.87 9.16
N PHE A 3 -9.93 -9.72 9.75
CA PHE A 3 -8.99 -8.60 9.81
C PHE A 3 -8.30 -8.54 11.17
N PRO A 4 -7.10 -7.96 11.27
CA PRO A 4 -6.41 -7.76 12.55
C PRO A 4 -7.29 -7.05 13.58
N GLN A 5 -7.17 -7.42 14.84
CA GLN A 5 -7.90 -6.85 15.98
C GLN A 5 -9.44 -7.05 15.96
N GLN A 6 -9.96 -7.90 15.08
CA GLN A 6 -11.38 -8.29 15.11
C GLN A 6 -11.57 -9.59 15.88
N VAL A 7 -12.60 -9.62 16.73
CA VAL A 7 -13.07 -10.86 17.34
C VAL A 7 -14.16 -11.42 16.44
N CYS A 8 -13.91 -12.57 15.83
CA CYS A 8 -14.87 -13.26 14.98
C CYS A 8 -15.30 -14.55 15.66
N SER A 9 -16.60 -14.80 15.70
CA SER A 9 -17.17 -16.07 16.13
C SER A 9 -17.88 -16.72 14.95
N TYR A 10 -17.64 -18.00 14.73
CA TYR A 10 -18.28 -18.78 13.69
C TYR A 10 -18.51 -20.20 14.18
N TRP A 11 -19.54 -20.85 13.68
CA TRP A 11 -19.86 -22.24 13.98
C TRP A 11 -20.40 -22.93 12.72
N ALA A 12 -20.10 -24.20 12.59
CA ALA A 12 -20.60 -25.01 11.49
C ALA A 12 -22.09 -25.34 11.72
N ASP A 13 -22.82 -25.50 10.63
CA ASP A 13 -24.15 -26.07 10.66
C ASP A 13 -24.10 -27.51 11.19
N MET A 14 -25.07 -27.90 12.02
CA MET A 14 -25.06 -29.22 12.64
C MET A 14 -25.50 -30.34 11.69
N GLU A 15 -26.28 -30.02 10.66
CA GLU A 15 -26.79 -30.97 9.68
C GLU A 15 -25.90 -31.05 8.45
N LEU A 16 -25.32 -29.90 8.04
CA LEU A 16 -24.43 -29.77 6.88
C LEU A 16 -23.14 -29.07 7.30
N PRO A 17 -22.25 -29.75 8.03
CA PRO A 17 -20.99 -29.16 8.44
C PRO A 17 -20.14 -28.78 7.21
N TRP A 18 -19.69 -27.54 7.19
CA TRP A 18 -18.84 -27.03 6.13
C TRP A 18 -17.37 -27.35 6.38
N GLU A 19 -16.68 -27.71 5.34
CA GLU A 19 -15.23 -27.78 5.33
C GLU A 19 -14.66 -26.42 4.97
N TYR A 20 -13.60 -26.00 5.65
CA TYR A 20 -12.92 -24.77 5.34
C TYR A 20 -11.40 -24.91 5.44
N VAL A 21 -10.71 -24.12 4.68
CA VAL A 21 -9.28 -23.91 4.78
C VAL A 21 -9.03 -22.42 5.00
N TRP A 22 -7.95 -22.09 5.66
CA TRP A 22 -7.55 -20.72 5.87
C TRP A 22 -6.06 -20.56 5.64
N ILE A 23 -5.67 -19.42 5.14
CA ILE A 23 -4.31 -18.97 4.99
C ILE A 23 -4.18 -17.61 5.65
N GLU A 24 -3.03 -17.36 6.25
CA GLU A 24 -2.70 -16.08 6.84
C GLU A 24 -1.61 -15.42 5.99
N PHE A 25 -1.79 -14.15 5.72
CA PHE A 25 -0.81 -13.37 4.97
C PHE A 25 -0.79 -11.94 5.49
N ASP A 26 0.42 -11.37 5.51
CA ASP A 26 0.68 -10.00 5.93
C ASP A 26 1.61 -9.33 4.92
N GLY A 27 1.64 -8.01 4.97
CA GLY A 27 2.52 -7.18 4.15
C GLY A 27 1.80 -6.08 3.37
N LEU A 28 2.58 -5.15 2.86
CA LEU A 28 2.08 -3.94 2.21
C LEU A 28 1.18 -4.26 0.99
N ARG A 29 1.56 -5.25 0.19
CA ARG A 29 0.80 -5.68 -0.99
C ARG A 29 -0.51 -6.35 -0.65
N VAL A 30 -0.60 -7.01 0.48
CA VAL A 30 -1.82 -7.66 0.95
C VAL A 30 -2.89 -6.62 1.23
N LYS A 31 -2.56 -5.56 1.95
CA LYS A 31 -3.50 -4.49 2.26
C LYS A 31 -4.08 -3.87 0.99
N GLU A 32 -3.22 -3.50 0.04
CA GLU A 32 -3.67 -2.97 -1.25
C GLU A 32 -4.58 -3.94 -2.00
N SER A 33 -4.21 -5.24 -2.06
CA SER A 33 -4.98 -6.26 -2.77
C SER A 33 -6.36 -6.48 -2.14
N VAL A 34 -6.44 -6.45 -0.81
CA VAL A 34 -7.68 -6.59 -0.05
C VAL A 34 -8.60 -5.38 -0.28
N GLU A 35 -8.05 -4.17 -0.26
CA GLU A 35 -8.79 -2.93 -0.57
C GLU A 35 -9.29 -2.91 -2.02
N LEU A 36 -8.43 -3.31 -2.98
CA LEU A 36 -8.82 -3.44 -4.40
C LEU A 36 -9.91 -4.50 -4.61
N ALA A 37 -9.92 -5.55 -3.81
CA ALA A 37 -10.99 -6.55 -3.81
C ALA A 37 -12.27 -6.07 -3.12
N GLY A 38 -12.32 -4.81 -2.64
CA GLY A 38 -13.47 -4.23 -1.96
C GLY A 38 -13.76 -4.86 -0.59
N LEU A 39 -12.75 -5.51 0.01
CA LEU A 39 -12.86 -6.13 1.32
C LEU A 39 -12.40 -5.16 2.41
N SER A 40 -13.18 -5.07 3.46
CA SER A 40 -12.90 -4.24 4.63
C SER A 40 -13.46 -4.89 5.90
N PRO A 41 -13.13 -4.38 7.10
CA PRO A 41 -13.75 -4.82 8.34
C PRO A 41 -15.28 -4.78 8.33
N GLU A 42 -15.86 -3.81 7.61
CA GLU A 42 -17.31 -3.64 7.47
C GLU A 42 -17.90 -4.56 6.38
N HIS A 43 -17.07 -4.98 5.42
CA HIS A 43 -17.45 -5.85 4.31
C HIS A 43 -16.47 -7.03 4.19
N PRO A 44 -16.45 -7.97 5.16
CA PRO A 44 -15.43 -9.02 5.24
C PRO A 44 -15.70 -10.24 4.36
N VAL A 45 -16.88 -10.33 3.74
CA VAL A 45 -17.30 -11.50 2.97
C VAL A 45 -17.06 -11.29 1.49
N TYR A 46 -16.37 -12.24 0.88
CA TYR A 46 -16.04 -12.25 -0.52
C TYR A 46 -17.00 -13.16 -1.31
N HIS A 47 -17.50 -12.64 -2.42
CA HIS A 47 -18.25 -13.41 -3.40
C HIS A 47 -17.68 -13.17 -4.80
N SER A 48 -17.05 -14.19 -5.36
CA SER A 48 -16.51 -14.10 -6.73
C SER A 48 -17.63 -13.97 -7.74
N ARG A 49 -17.46 -13.08 -8.71
CA ARG A 49 -18.34 -12.92 -9.88
C ARG A 49 -17.92 -13.78 -11.07
N SER A 50 -16.72 -14.37 -11.02
CA SER A 50 -16.18 -15.26 -12.06
C SER A 50 -15.95 -16.65 -11.49
N LYS A 51 -16.67 -17.64 -12.02
CA LYS A 51 -16.48 -19.04 -11.65
C LYS A 51 -15.03 -19.50 -11.90
N GLU A 52 -14.48 -19.18 -13.08
CA GLU A 52 -13.12 -19.55 -13.45
C GLU A 52 -12.06 -18.98 -12.47
N LEU A 53 -12.14 -17.68 -12.16
CA LEU A 53 -11.18 -17.05 -11.25
C LEU A 53 -11.34 -17.55 -9.82
N ARG A 54 -12.56 -17.87 -9.40
CA ARG A 54 -12.81 -18.50 -8.10
C ARG A 54 -12.16 -19.89 -8.00
N GLU A 55 -12.27 -20.70 -9.04
CA GLU A 55 -11.66 -22.02 -9.08
C GLU A 55 -10.14 -21.93 -9.03
N LYS A 56 -9.53 -21.06 -9.83
CA LYS A 56 -8.08 -20.79 -9.80
C LYS A 56 -7.62 -20.28 -8.42
N MET A 57 -8.36 -19.35 -7.83
CA MET A 57 -8.05 -18.83 -6.50
C MET A 57 -8.09 -19.94 -5.43
N MET A 58 -9.09 -20.84 -5.52
CA MET A 58 -9.20 -21.99 -4.63
C MET A 58 -8.04 -23.00 -4.84
N GLU A 59 -7.63 -23.24 -6.09
CA GLU A 59 -6.49 -24.11 -6.41
C GLU A 59 -5.21 -23.58 -5.75
N GLU A 60 -4.93 -22.29 -5.86
CA GLU A 60 -3.75 -21.68 -5.22
C GLU A 60 -3.80 -21.79 -3.69
N MET A 61 -4.96 -21.52 -3.09
CA MET A 61 -5.15 -21.63 -1.65
C MET A 61 -4.95 -23.07 -1.16
N LEU A 62 -5.54 -24.04 -1.84
CA LEU A 62 -5.38 -25.46 -1.51
C LEU A 62 -3.94 -25.93 -1.72
N TYR A 63 -3.27 -25.42 -2.76
CA TYR A 63 -1.86 -25.73 -2.97
C TYR A 63 -1.01 -25.32 -1.78
N ILE A 64 -1.16 -24.07 -1.32
CA ILE A 64 -0.43 -23.54 -0.14
C ILE A 64 -0.66 -24.43 1.09
N VAL A 65 -1.91 -24.80 1.35
CA VAL A 65 -2.28 -25.58 2.54
C VAL A 65 -1.72 -27.01 2.48
N HIS A 66 -1.74 -27.63 1.30
CA HIS A 66 -1.34 -29.04 1.16
C HIS A 66 0.17 -29.24 0.96
N HIS A 67 0.93 -28.17 0.69
CA HIS A 67 2.36 -28.27 0.42
C HIS A 67 3.22 -27.44 1.42
N PRO A 68 3.08 -27.63 2.74
CA PRO A 68 3.75 -26.79 3.76
C PRO A 68 5.28 -26.97 3.79
N LYS A 69 5.82 -27.94 3.05
CA LYS A 69 7.26 -28.24 2.99
C LYS A 69 7.94 -27.67 1.73
N GLU A 70 7.18 -27.04 0.85
CA GLU A 70 7.73 -26.38 -0.33
C GLU A 70 8.60 -25.18 0.04
N SER A 71 9.43 -24.74 -0.90
CA SER A 71 10.29 -23.58 -0.66
C SER A 71 9.46 -22.33 -0.37
N PRO A 72 9.89 -21.46 0.57
CA PRO A 72 9.15 -20.23 0.88
C PRO A 72 8.85 -19.35 -0.34
N LEU A 73 9.76 -19.29 -1.31
CA LEU A 73 9.57 -18.52 -2.54
C LEU A 73 8.49 -19.13 -3.43
N HIS A 74 8.36 -20.46 -3.46
CA HIS A 74 7.32 -21.15 -4.21
C HIS A 74 5.94 -20.88 -3.61
N ILE A 75 5.82 -21.01 -2.29
CA ILE A 75 4.60 -20.68 -1.54
C ILE A 75 4.21 -19.20 -1.72
N LEU A 76 5.17 -18.27 -1.67
CA LEU A 76 4.92 -16.86 -1.95
C LEU A 76 4.40 -16.64 -3.39
N GLY A 77 4.93 -17.38 -4.37
CA GLY A 77 4.45 -17.33 -5.75
C GLY A 77 2.95 -17.67 -5.85
N HIS A 78 2.52 -18.74 -5.21
CA HIS A 78 1.10 -19.13 -5.13
C HIS A 78 0.27 -18.11 -4.35
N GLY A 79 0.82 -17.50 -3.29
CA GLY A 79 0.18 -16.39 -2.57
C GLY A 79 -0.08 -15.16 -3.45
N PHE A 80 0.88 -14.79 -4.30
CA PHE A 80 0.69 -13.70 -5.26
C PHE A 80 -0.34 -14.03 -6.34
N LEU A 81 -0.37 -15.26 -6.85
CA LEU A 81 -1.40 -15.72 -7.80
C LEU A 81 -2.79 -15.69 -7.16
N PHE A 82 -2.93 -16.16 -5.92
CA PHE A 82 -4.16 -16.04 -5.13
C PHE A 82 -4.65 -14.59 -5.06
N LEU A 83 -3.77 -13.65 -4.70
CA LEU A 83 -4.11 -12.22 -4.60
C LEU A 83 -4.47 -11.62 -5.98
N ASP A 84 -3.81 -12.02 -7.06
CA ASP A 84 -4.16 -11.61 -8.43
C ASP A 84 -5.58 -12.08 -8.79
N TYR A 85 -5.89 -13.35 -8.58
CA TYR A 85 -7.22 -13.88 -8.85
C TYR A 85 -8.30 -13.25 -7.95
N LEU A 86 -8.01 -12.99 -6.69
CA LEU A 86 -8.90 -12.30 -5.77
C LEU A 86 -9.27 -10.91 -6.30
N THR A 87 -8.27 -10.11 -6.62
CA THR A 87 -8.48 -8.73 -7.11
C THR A 87 -9.19 -8.71 -8.45
N ARG A 88 -8.85 -9.58 -9.39
CA ARG A 88 -9.46 -9.65 -10.71
C ARG A 88 -10.91 -10.15 -10.69
N SER A 89 -11.27 -10.97 -9.72
CA SER A 89 -12.60 -11.59 -9.66
C SER A 89 -13.67 -10.69 -9.04
N MET A 90 -13.29 -9.66 -8.29
CA MET A 90 -14.22 -8.72 -7.66
C MET A 90 -14.63 -7.57 -8.57
N ALA A 91 -13.78 -7.22 -9.50
CA ALA A 91 -14.05 -6.08 -10.35
C ALA A 91 -15.14 -6.37 -11.38
N PRO A 92 -16.18 -5.55 -11.48
CA PRO A 92 -16.42 -4.90 -12.73
C PRO A 92 -15.41 -3.75 -12.80
N PHE A 93 -14.13 -4.07 -12.75
CA PHE A 93 -13.13 -3.10 -13.12
C PHE A 93 -13.41 -2.79 -14.59
N ARG A 94 -14.06 -1.68 -14.84
CA ARG A 94 -14.05 -1.04 -16.15
C ARG A 94 -12.60 -0.65 -16.43
N VAL A 95 -11.78 -1.65 -16.68
CA VAL A 95 -10.50 -1.47 -17.33
C VAL A 95 -10.86 -1.12 -18.77
N GLY A 96 -11.13 0.15 -19.00
CA GLY A 96 -10.88 0.68 -20.33
C GLY A 96 -9.47 0.20 -20.70
N LYS A 97 -9.19 -0.08 -21.95
CA LYS A 97 -7.88 -0.56 -22.43
C LYS A 97 -6.70 0.27 -21.89
N ASN A 98 -6.94 1.48 -21.40
CA ASN A 98 -5.99 2.39 -20.79
C ASN A 98 -5.74 2.14 -19.28
N GLY A 99 -6.66 1.54 -18.51
CA GLY A 99 -6.52 1.39 -17.05
C GLY A 99 -5.36 0.49 -16.64
N LYS A 100 -5.13 -0.64 -17.34
CA LYS A 100 -3.99 -1.53 -17.02
C LYS A 100 -2.63 -0.85 -17.19
N ILE A 101 -2.51 0.02 -18.17
CA ILE A 101 -1.29 0.79 -18.44
C ILE A 101 -1.12 1.88 -17.40
N GLN A 102 -2.20 2.57 -17.00
CA GLN A 102 -2.16 3.58 -15.96
C GLN A 102 -1.81 2.99 -14.60
N ASP A 103 -2.39 1.85 -14.23
CA ASP A 103 -2.06 1.13 -12.99
C ASP A 103 -0.60 0.69 -12.96
N PHE A 104 -0.05 0.25 -14.09
CA PHE A 104 1.38 -0.05 -14.21
C PHE A 104 2.22 1.20 -13.93
N TYR A 105 1.93 2.33 -14.58
CA TYR A 105 2.67 3.57 -14.35
C TYR A 105 2.57 4.07 -12.90
N MET A 106 1.40 3.92 -12.26
CA MET A 106 1.25 4.30 -10.86
C MET A 106 2.10 3.43 -9.94
N ARG A 107 2.14 2.11 -10.15
CA ARG A 107 3.01 1.23 -9.37
C ARG A 107 4.49 1.58 -9.52
N GLU A 108 4.95 1.80 -10.75
CA GLU A 108 6.34 2.18 -11.01
C GLU A 108 6.68 3.53 -10.35
N ALA A 109 5.79 4.51 -10.47
CA ALA A 109 5.97 5.82 -9.85
C ALA A 109 6.03 5.75 -8.32
N LEU A 110 5.11 5.00 -7.69
CA LEU A 110 5.07 4.84 -6.24
C LEU A 110 6.30 4.08 -5.72
N ALA A 111 6.71 3.01 -6.41
CA ALA A 111 7.93 2.27 -6.06
C ALA A 111 9.19 3.15 -6.19
N PHE A 112 9.27 3.96 -7.23
CA PHE A 112 10.38 4.90 -7.41
C PHE A 112 10.42 5.96 -6.30
N ILE A 113 9.27 6.54 -5.95
CA ILE A 113 9.15 7.51 -4.84
C ILE A 113 9.59 6.86 -3.52
N GLU A 114 9.11 5.65 -3.22
CA GLU A 114 9.44 4.93 -1.98
C GLU A 114 10.94 4.65 -1.85
N GLN A 115 11.60 4.31 -2.96
CA GLN A 115 13.04 4.04 -2.97
C GLN A 115 13.91 5.29 -2.96
N ASN A 116 13.40 6.42 -3.43
CA ASN A 116 14.21 7.61 -3.72
C ASN A 116 13.75 8.90 -3.02
N PHE A 117 12.72 8.88 -2.18
CA PHE A 117 12.17 10.10 -1.56
C PHE A 117 13.18 10.92 -0.77
N GLN A 118 14.23 10.30 -0.23
CA GLN A 118 15.32 10.95 0.48
C GLN A 118 16.28 11.72 -0.44
N ASN A 119 16.26 11.43 -1.74
CA ASN A 119 17.08 12.09 -2.73
C ASN A 119 16.39 13.34 -3.29
N ASP A 120 17.14 14.18 -4.00
CA ASP A 120 16.58 15.36 -4.68
C ASP A 120 15.90 14.97 -6.00
N ILE A 121 14.80 14.19 -5.88
CA ILE A 121 14.00 13.78 -7.04
C ILE A 121 12.94 14.82 -7.38
N SER A 122 12.75 15.02 -8.67
CA SER A 122 11.71 15.89 -9.27
C SER A 122 10.54 15.07 -9.84
N VAL A 123 9.47 15.76 -10.21
CA VAL A 123 8.34 15.13 -10.93
C VAL A 123 8.77 14.63 -12.31
N GLU A 124 9.76 15.30 -12.91
CA GLU A 124 10.38 14.88 -14.17
C GLU A 124 11.07 13.51 -14.05
N ASP A 125 11.82 13.30 -12.96
CA ASP A 125 12.51 12.04 -12.70
C ASP A 125 11.50 10.89 -12.50
N ILE A 126 10.43 11.15 -11.76
CA ILE A 126 9.36 10.16 -11.57
C ILE A 126 8.67 9.82 -12.89
N ALA A 127 8.38 10.83 -13.72
CA ALA A 127 7.77 10.62 -15.03
C ALA A 127 8.70 9.86 -15.98
N ALA A 128 9.98 10.21 -15.98
CA ALA A 128 11.01 9.55 -16.80
C ALA A 128 11.18 8.07 -16.44
N GLN A 129 11.10 7.71 -15.14
CA GLN A 129 11.09 6.33 -14.69
C GLN A 129 9.95 5.51 -15.30
N CYS A 130 8.80 6.16 -15.52
CA CYS A 130 7.65 5.54 -16.17
C CYS A 130 7.73 5.60 -17.71
N GLY A 131 8.78 6.18 -18.30
CA GLY A 131 8.87 6.42 -19.75
C GLY A 131 7.85 7.44 -20.27
N LEU A 132 7.40 8.38 -19.42
CA LEU A 132 6.37 9.35 -19.73
C LEU A 132 6.91 10.79 -19.70
N ASN A 133 6.28 11.68 -20.46
CA ASN A 133 6.50 13.10 -20.26
C ASN A 133 5.76 13.62 -19.02
N ARG A 134 6.29 14.67 -18.39
CA ARG A 134 5.78 15.26 -17.14
C ARG A 134 4.29 15.61 -17.20
N SER A 135 3.84 16.22 -18.30
CA SER A 135 2.46 16.71 -18.40
C SER A 135 1.45 15.57 -18.43
N TYR A 136 1.70 14.55 -19.24
CA TYR A 136 0.86 13.36 -19.31
C TYR A 136 0.88 12.59 -17.99
N PHE A 137 2.07 12.37 -17.43
CA PHE A 137 2.23 11.72 -16.13
C PHE A 137 1.45 12.46 -15.03
N GLY A 138 1.59 13.79 -14.93
CA GLY A 138 0.85 14.59 -13.95
C GLY A 138 -0.66 14.45 -14.06
N THR A 139 -1.18 14.36 -15.30
CA THR A 139 -2.61 14.16 -15.56
C THR A 139 -3.11 12.81 -15.07
N ILE A 140 -2.45 11.72 -15.48
CA ILE A 140 -2.87 10.36 -15.09
C ILE A 140 -2.67 10.11 -13.60
N PHE A 141 -1.60 10.64 -13.00
CA PHE A 141 -1.34 10.54 -11.57
C PHE A 141 -2.44 11.23 -10.75
N ARG A 142 -2.83 12.44 -11.13
CA ARG A 142 -3.91 13.16 -10.47
C ARG A 142 -5.28 12.48 -10.64
N GLN A 143 -5.53 11.89 -11.80
CA GLN A 143 -6.75 11.11 -12.04
C GLN A 143 -6.81 9.85 -11.15
N ALA A 144 -5.67 9.19 -10.95
CA ALA A 144 -5.57 7.95 -10.17
C ALA A 144 -5.59 8.20 -8.66
N LEU A 145 -4.88 9.24 -8.16
CA LEU A 145 -4.64 9.45 -6.73
C LEU A 145 -5.28 10.72 -6.16
N GLY A 146 -6.00 11.50 -6.96
CA GLY A 146 -6.69 12.72 -6.54
C GLY A 146 -5.79 13.91 -6.20
N GLN A 147 -4.46 13.77 -6.32
CA GLN A 147 -3.46 14.79 -6.01
C GLN A 147 -2.33 14.77 -7.04
N THR A 148 -1.58 15.86 -7.12
CA THR A 148 -0.43 15.93 -8.03
C THR A 148 0.74 15.08 -7.53
N PRO A 149 1.66 14.63 -8.43
CA PRO A 149 2.88 13.92 -8.01
C PRO A 149 3.73 14.70 -7.00
N GLN A 150 3.81 16.01 -7.16
CA GLN A 150 4.54 16.89 -6.24
C GLN A 150 3.92 16.93 -4.84
N GLU A 151 2.60 17.05 -4.76
CA GLU A 151 1.88 17.02 -3.48
C GLU A 151 2.05 15.66 -2.80
N PHE A 152 1.96 14.57 -3.56
CA PHE A 152 2.16 13.22 -3.06
C PHE A 152 3.58 13.05 -2.47
N LEU A 153 4.63 13.44 -3.21
CA LEU A 153 6.01 13.35 -2.74
C LEU A 153 6.23 14.16 -1.45
N ILE A 154 5.68 15.38 -1.39
CA ILE A 154 5.75 16.20 -0.17
C ILE A 154 5.06 15.47 1.00
N HIS A 155 3.82 15.00 0.82
CA HIS A 155 3.10 14.28 1.86
C HIS A 155 3.85 13.02 2.31
N TYR A 156 4.38 12.24 1.37
CA TYR A 156 5.15 11.04 1.68
C TYR A 156 6.39 11.36 2.54
N ARG A 157 7.17 12.38 2.16
CA ARG A 157 8.31 12.87 2.94
C ARG A 157 7.90 13.32 4.35
N MET A 158 6.76 14.01 4.48
CA MET A 158 6.28 14.47 5.79
C MET A 158 5.81 13.33 6.68
N ILE A 159 5.20 12.29 6.13
CA ILE A 159 4.86 11.06 6.87
C ILE A 159 6.13 10.41 7.42
N LYS A 160 7.16 10.24 6.57
CA LYS A 160 8.45 9.68 7.01
C LYS A 160 9.16 10.56 8.04
N ALA A 161 9.06 11.87 7.91
CA ALA A 161 9.57 12.80 8.91
C ALA A 161 8.86 12.66 10.27
N ALA A 162 7.54 12.51 10.26
CA ALA A 162 6.76 12.30 11.48
C ALA A 162 7.14 10.99 12.19
N GLU A 163 7.34 9.89 11.43
CA GLU A 163 7.86 8.63 11.96
C GLU A 163 9.22 8.84 12.67
N LEU A 164 10.18 9.51 11.99
CA LEU A 164 11.49 9.80 12.56
C LEU A 164 11.43 10.71 13.79
N LEU A 165 10.59 11.75 13.75
CA LEU A 165 10.38 12.65 14.90
C LEU A 165 9.86 11.90 16.13
N LYS A 166 8.99 10.92 15.94
CA LYS A 166 8.39 10.10 16.98
C LYS A 166 9.35 9.07 17.55
N MET A 167 10.16 8.45 16.69
CA MET A 167 10.95 7.26 17.04
C MET A 167 12.40 7.59 17.43
N THR A 168 12.92 8.79 17.07
CA THR A 168 14.34 9.13 17.23
C THR A 168 14.55 10.46 17.95
N GLN A 169 15.80 10.68 18.40
CA GLN A 169 16.27 11.96 18.94
C GLN A 169 17.09 12.77 17.92
N PHE A 170 17.01 12.41 16.64
CA PHE A 170 17.73 13.12 15.58
C PHE A 170 17.38 14.62 15.58
N SER A 171 18.35 15.46 15.25
CA SER A 171 18.08 16.89 15.10
C SER A 171 17.06 17.15 13.98
N ILE A 172 16.40 18.31 14.04
CA ILE A 172 15.47 18.72 12.96
C ILE A 172 16.21 18.81 11.61
N GLN A 173 17.49 19.20 11.63
CA GLN A 173 18.34 19.22 10.44
C GLN A 173 18.58 17.81 9.87
N ASP A 174 18.91 16.84 10.74
CA ASP A 174 19.18 15.46 10.30
C ASP A 174 17.92 14.82 9.72
N ILE A 175 16.77 15.06 10.36
CA ILE A 175 15.49 14.58 9.84
C ILE A 175 15.15 15.24 8.51
N ALA A 176 15.37 16.57 8.37
CA ALA A 176 15.17 17.23 7.09
C ALA A 176 16.01 16.59 5.98
N ASN A 177 17.30 16.36 6.26
CA ASN A 177 18.21 15.70 5.32
C ASN A 177 17.75 14.28 4.99
N ALA A 178 17.35 13.49 6.00
CA ALA A 178 16.91 12.11 5.83
C ALA A 178 15.64 11.97 4.99
N VAL A 179 14.83 13.03 4.87
CA VAL A 179 13.62 13.03 4.05
C VAL A 179 13.72 13.89 2.78
N GLY A 180 14.95 14.20 2.36
CA GLY A 180 15.23 14.86 1.07
C GLY A 180 15.07 16.38 1.08
N TYR A 181 15.26 17.04 2.24
CA TYR A 181 15.31 18.49 2.34
C TYR A 181 16.69 18.96 2.79
N SER A 182 17.45 19.57 1.89
CA SER A 182 18.75 20.18 2.20
C SER A 182 18.62 21.42 3.11
N ASN A 183 17.46 22.09 3.08
CA ASN A 183 17.21 23.28 3.89
C ASN A 183 16.13 23.01 4.96
N PRO A 184 16.49 23.07 6.26
CA PRO A 184 15.57 22.80 7.37
C PRO A 184 14.44 23.82 7.52
N LEU A 185 14.59 25.04 6.98
CA LEU A 185 13.51 26.03 6.99
C LEU A 185 12.43 25.66 5.98
N HIS A 186 12.82 25.19 4.78
CA HIS A 186 11.88 24.68 3.80
C HIS A 186 11.15 23.43 4.31
N PHE A 187 11.89 22.51 4.92
CA PHE A 187 11.31 21.35 5.61
C PHE A 187 10.28 21.77 6.67
N SER A 188 10.66 22.66 7.58
CA SER A 188 9.78 23.08 8.67
C SER A 188 8.50 23.75 8.17
N ARG A 189 8.57 24.54 7.10
CA ARG A 189 7.39 25.13 6.45
C ARG A 189 6.50 24.07 5.81
N ALA A 190 7.09 23.12 5.08
CA ALA A 190 6.34 22.01 4.47
C ALA A 190 5.66 21.14 5.53
N PHE A 191 6.39 20.81 6.61
CA PHE A 191 5.86 20.03 7.72
C PHE A 191 4.69 20.75 8.41
N LYS A 192 4.85 22.04 8.72
CA LYS A 192 3.78 22.85 9.33
C LYS A 192 2.55 22.93 8.40
N LYS A 193 2.74 22.99 7.09
CA LYS A 193 1.63 23.02 6.13
C LYS A 193 0.82 21.70 6.17
N VAL A 194 1.47 20.56 6.37
CA VAL A 194 0.83 19.24 6.39
C VAL A 194 0.23 18.91 7.75
N TYR A 195 0.95 19.17 8.84
CA TYR A 195 0.55 18.77 10.21
C TYR A 195 -0.01 19.89 11.07
N GLY A 196 -0.01 21.13 10.59
CA GLY A 196 -0.46 22.30 11.35
C GLY A 196 0.54 22.81 12.40
N LEU A 197 1.50 22.00 12.81
CA LEU A 197 2.48 22.26 13.87
C LEU A 197 3.91 22.29 13.32
N SER A 198 4.81 22.99 14.01
CA SER A 198 6.24 22.89 13.69
C SER A 198 6.77 21.49 14.01
N PRO A 199 7.83 21.00 13.33
CA PRO A 199 8.43 19.69 13.63
C PRO A 199 8.81 19.55 15.12
N ARG A 200 9.32 20.60 15.74
CA ARG A 200 9.70 20.60 17.15
C ARG A 200 8.49 20.49 18.09
N THR A 201 7.45 21.26 17.82
CA THR A 201 6.20 21.22 18.61
C THR A 201 5.56 19.86 18.48
N TRP A 202 5.45 19.37 17.23
CA TRP A 202 4.85 18.06 16.93
C TRP A 202 5.60 16.92 17.65
N ARG A 203 6.95 16.96 17.67
CA ARG A 203 7.76 15.99 18.42
C ARG A 203 7.39 16.00 19.90
N ASN A 204 7.36 17.17 20.53
CA ASN A 204 7.07 17.28 21.95
C ASN A 204 5.70 16.71 22.35
N GLU A 205 4.71 16.81 21.43
CA GLU A 205 3.36 16.32 21.67
C GLU A 205 3.19 14.82 21.36
N ASN A 206 4.02 14.25 20.47
CA ASN A 206 3.83 12.89 19.95
C ASN A 206 4.95 11.90 20.30
N GLN A 207 6.04 12.36 20.89
CA GLN A 207 7.14 11.49 21.28
C GLN A 207 6.70 10.59 22.43
N VAL A 208 6.83 9.29 22.27
CA VAL A 208 6.57 8.32 23.34
C VAL A 208 7.64 8.50 24.41
N ALA A 209 7.24 8.85 25.62
CA ALA A 209 8.16 8.89 26.75
C ALA A 209 8.79 7.49 26.88
N ARG A 210 10.10 7.39 26.69
CA ARG A 210 10.84 6.17 27.04
C ARG A 210 11.00 6.19 28.55
N ASN A 211 10.18 5.40 29.24
CA ASN A 211 10.46 4.98 30.62
C ASN A 211 11.66 4.05 30.63
#